data_096bec5e5c31946366fb8303d2b5f337
#
_entry.id   096bec5e5c31946366fb8303d2b5f337
#
_cell.length_a   1.000
_cell.length_b   1.000
_cell.length_c   1.000
_cell.angle_alpha   90.00
_cell.angle_beta   90.00
_cell.angle_gamma   90.00
#
_symmetry.space_group_name_H-M   'P 1'
#
loop_
_entity.id
_entity.type
_entity.pdbx_description
1 polymer ?
#
loop_
_entity_poly.entity_id
_entity_poly.type
_entity_poly.pdbx_seq_one_letter_code
_entity_poly.pdbx_strand_id
1 'polypeptide(L)'
;MATSGTTSFNITIDEVIEEAYERCGLRTNSGHDIKSARRSLNLLFSEWGNRGINLWKVKSETTTLINGQVTYDTPTDCNDVLEAVVTTTGGNQQTLTKVSRSEYIAIPDKTITGTPSQYYVN
;
A
#
# COMPACT_ATOMS: atom_id res chain seq x y z
N MET A 1 9.91 -31.68 -9.83
CA MET A 1 10.57 -30.84 -10.84
C MET A 1 10.86 -29.49 -10.18
N ALA A 2 12.12 -29.14 -10.04
CA ALA A 2 12.50 -27.82 -9.54
C ALA A 2 12.32 -26.81 -10.69
N THR A 3 11.48 -25.81 -10.49
CA THR A 3 11.39 -24.67 -11.38
C THR A 3 12.61 -23.79 -11.18
N SER A 4 13.24 -23.34 -12.25
CA SER A 4 14.48 -22.53 -12.24
C SER A 4 14.32 -21.11 -11.72
N GLY A 5 13.35 -20.87 -10.87
CA GLY A 5 13.25 -19.75 -9.93
C GLY A 5 13.44 -18.29 -10.39
N THR A 6 13.66 -18.01 -11.68
CA THR A 6 13.82 -16.66 -12.18
C THR A 6 12.88 -16.40 -13.34
N THR A 7 11.67 -15.97 -13.04
CA THR A 7 10.76 -15.32 -13.97
C THR A 7 10.80 -13.80 -13.71
N SER A 8 11.92 -13.15 -13.97
CA SER A 8 11.97 -11.70 -13.92
C SER A 8 11.66 -11.14 -15.31
N PHE A 9 10.40 -10.90 -15.58
CA PHE A 9 10.00 -10.01 -16.67
C PHE A 9 10.16 -8.58 -16.16
N ASN A 10 11.17 -7.89 -16.66
CA ASN A 10 11.46 -6.52 -16.25
C ASN A 10 11.38 -5.62 -17.51
N ILE A 11 10.20 -5.03 -17.72
CA ILE A 11 9.97 -4.06 -18.77
C ILE A 11 10.00 -2.66 -18.17
N THR A 12 10.67 -1.73 -18.82
CA THR A 12 10.69 -0.33 -18.41
C THR A 12 9.43 0.39 -18.87
N ILE A 13 9.05 1.46 -18.17
CA ILE A 13 7.89 2.28 -18.55
C ILE A 13 8.08 2.87 -19.96
N ASP A 14 9.30 3.19 -20.34
CA ASP A 14 9.61 3.73 -21.66
C ASP A 14 9.38 2.71 -22.77
N GLU A 15 9.78 1.47 -22.57
CA GLU A 15 9.51 0.38 -23.52
C GLU A 15 7.99 0.13 -23.68
N VAL A 16 7.21 0.22 -22.59
CA VAL A 16 5.75 0.13 -22.68
C VAL A 16 5.15 1.27 -23.49
N ILE A 17 5.68 2.48 -23.34
CA ILE A 17 5.22 3.66 -24.08
C ILE A 17 5.60 3.51 -25.56
N GLU A 18 6.81 3.11 -25.88
CA GLU A 18 7.27 2.90 -27.25
C GLU A 18 6.43 1.84 -27.95
N GLU A 19 6.20 0.69 -27.33
CA GLU A 19 5.33 -0.35 -27.84
C GLU A 19 3.89 0.16 -28.09
N ALA A 20 3.35 0.98 -27.19
CA ALA A 20 2.02 1.56 -27.35
C ALA A 20 1.95 2.49 -28.57
N TYR A 21 2.98 3.32 -28.79
CA TYR A 21 3.07 4.18 -29.98
C TYR A 21 3.18 3.37 -31.26
N GLU A 22 4.01 2.33 -31.28
CA GLU A 22 4.15 1.44 -32.42
C GLU A 22 2.83 0.76 -32.80
N ARG A 23 2.09 0.27 -31.82
CA ARG A 23 0.75 -0.31 -32.04
C ARG A 23 -0.26 0.69 -32.60
N CYS A 24 -0.11 1.96 -32.30
CA CYS A 24 -0.90 3.05 -32.87
C CYS A 24 -0.40 3.48 -34.27
N GLY A 25 0.66 2.88 -34.80
CA GLY A 25 1.29 3.26 -36.07
C GLY A 25 2.06 4.57 -35.99
N LEU A 26 2.39 5.03 -34.79
CA LEU A 26 3.14 6.25 -34.52
C LEU A 26 4.57 5.90 -34.09
N ARG A 27 5.46 6.87 -34.23
CA ARG A 27 6.84 6.77 -33.71
C ARG A 27 7.04 7.83 -32.64
N THR A 28 7.75 7.49 -31.58
CA THR A 28 8.22 8.46 -30.59
C THR A 28 9.36 9.26 -31.17
N ASN A 29 9.07 10.46 -31.67
CA ASN A 29 10.07 11.29 -32.35
C ASN A 29 10.73 12.32 -31.42
N SER A 30 10.20 12.51 -30.21
CA SER A 30 10.75 13.50 -29.28
C SER A 30 10.62 13.06 -27.82
N GLY A 31 11.57 13.55 -26.99
CA GLY A 31 11.47 13.35 -25.54
C GLY A 31 10.25 14.06 -24.90
N HIS A 32 9.59 14.95 -25.63
CA HIS A 32 8.33 15.55 -25.21
C HIS A 32 7.18 14.53 -25.24
N ASP A 33 7.13 13.69 -26.26
CA ASP A 33 6.08 12.68 -26.43
C ASP A 33 6.15 11.65 -25.29
N ILE A 34 7.36 11.18 -24.96
CA ILE A 34 7.59 10.26 -23.85
C ILE A 34 7.19 10.90 -22.51
N LYS A 35 7.55 12.17 -22.27
CA LYS A 35 7.15 12.89 -21.04
C LYS A 35 5.64 13.07 -20.93
N SER A 36 4.98 13.36 -22.05
CA SER A 36 3.52 13.50 -22.09
C SER A 36 2.83 12.16 -21.81
N ALA A 37 3.30 11.09 -22.43
CA ALA A 37 2.79 9.75 -22.22
C ALA A 37 2.99 9.26 -20.78
N ARG A 38 4.16 9.50 -20.17
CA ARG A 38 4.39 9.20 -18.75
C ARG A 38 3.44 9.95 -17.83
N ARG A 39 3.15 11.22 -18.12
CA ARG A 39 2.18 12.01 -17.35
C ARG A 39 0.78 11.40 -17.46
N SER A 40 0.34 11.04 -18.66
CA SER A 40 -0.95 10.40 -18.89
C SER A 40 -1.07 9.06 -18.17
N LEU A 41 0.00 8.26 -18.19
CA LEU A 41 0.06 6.98 -17.46
C LEU A 41 -0.05 7.18 -15.94
N ASN A 42 0.65 8.17 -15.38
CA ASN A 42 0.56 8.50 -13.97
C ASN A 42 -0.84 8.97 -13.55
N LEU A 43 -1.51 9.74 -14.40
CA LEU A 43 -2.91 10.14 -14.18
C LEU A 43 -3.84 8.93 -14.21
N LEU A 44 -3.64 8.01 -15.15
CA LEU A 44 -4.40 6.76 -15.24
C LEU A 44 -4.23 5.90 -13.99
N PHE A 45 -3.00 5.72 -13.50
CA PHE A 45 -2.75 4.99 -12.26
C PHE A 45 -3.37 5.66 -11.04
N SER A 46 -3.38 6.99 -10.99
CA SER A 46 -4.06 7.74 -9.93
C SER A 46 -5.57 7.53 -9.99
N GLU A 47 -6.16 7.56 -11.18
CA GLU A 47 -7.57 7.27 -11.38
C GLU A 47 -7.94 5.83 -10.96
N TRP A 48 -7.13 4.85 -11.33
CA TRP A 48 -7.33 3.46 -10.91
C TRP A 48 -7.24 3.32 -9.39
N GLY A 49 -6.27 3.99 -8.75
CA GLY A 49 -6.18 4.04 -7.29
C GLY A 49 -7.46 4.58 -6.64
N ASN A 50 -8.03 5.64 -7.20
CA ASN A 50 -9.30 6.22 -6.72
C ASN A 50 -10.50 5.29 -6.92
N ARG A 51 -10.47 4.43 -7.92
CA ARG A 51 -11.50 3.40 -8.18
C ARG A 51 -11.33 2.13 -7.33
N GLY A 52 -10.37 2.11 -6.41
CA GLY A 52 -10.08 0.96 -5.56
C GLY A 52 -9.22 -0.13 -6.23
N ILE A 53 -8.71 0.11 -7.43
CA ILE A 53 -7.75 -0.79 -8.08
C ILE A 53 -6.36 -0.39 -7.61
N ASN A 54 -5.97 -0.84 -6.42
CA ASN A 54 -4.74 -0.39 -5.76
C ASN A 54 -3.89 -1.53 -5.18
N LEU A 55 -4.11 -2.77 -5.60
CA LEU A 55 -3.41 -3.94 -5.06
C LEU A 55 -1.88 -3.85 -5.13
N TRP A 56 -1.34 -3.18 -6.15
CA TRP A 56 0.11 -2.95 -6.27
C TRP A 56 0.68 -1.94 -5.26
N LYS A 57 -0.19 -1.20 -4.54
CA LYS A 57 0.18 -0.24 -3.49
C LYS A 57 0.07 -0.84 -2.09
N VAL A 58 -0.50 -2.04 -1.96
CA VAL A 58 -0.64 -2.70 -0.66
C VAL A 58 0.69 -3.30 -0.26
N LYS A 59 1.16 -2.90 0.91
CA LYS A 59 2.38 -3.42 1.54
C LYS A 59 2.03 -4.06 2.87
N SER A 60 2.75 -5.10 3.24
CA SER A 60 2.71 -5.68 4.59
C SER A 60 3.86 -5.12 5.40
N GLU A 61 3.54 -4.57 6.56
CA GLU A 61 4.52 -4.02 7.51
C GLU A 61 4.35 -4.69 8.86
N THR A 62 5.44 -4.82 9.60
CA THR A 62 5.43 -5.43 10.93
C THR A 62 6.06 -4.50 11.93
N THR A 63 5.34 -4.19 13.00
CA THR A 63 5.81 -3.35 14.11
C THR A 63 5.76 -4.11 15.42
N THR A 64 6.84 -4.06 16.19
CA THR A 64 6.87 -4.68 17.51
C THR A 64 6.11 -3.82 18.50
N LEU A 65 5.11 -4.41 19.16
CA LEU A 65 4.35 -3.72 20.21
C LEU A 65 5.15 -3.70 21.52
N ILE A 66 5.22 -2.53 22.14
CA ILE A 66 5.89 -2.28 23.42
C ILE A 66 4.84 -2.06 24.49
N ASN A 67 4.99 -2.73 25.64
CA ASN A 67 4.05 -2.55 26.75
C ASN A 67 4.00 -1.10 27.22
N GLY A 68 2.80 -0.53 27.32
CA GLY A 68 2.58 0.86 27.70
C GLY A 68 2.71 1.89 26.57
N GLN A 69 3.12 1.50 25.37
CA GLN A 69 3.13 2.40 24.22
C GLN A 69 1.80 2.33 23.47
N VAL A 70 1.12 3.47 23.37
CA VAL A 70 -0.22 3.57 22.78
C VAL A 70 -0.15 4.00 21.31
N THR A 71 0.89 4.74 20.92
CA THR A 71 1.00 5.35 19.59
C THR A 71 2.19 4.79 18.84
N TYR A 72 2.00 4.44 17.58
CA TYR A 72 3.02 3.95 16.67
C TYR A 72 2.96 4.74 15.38
N ASP A 73 4.13 5.11 14.85
CA ASP A 73 4.21 5.80 13.57
C ASP A 73 3.99 4.81 12.42
N THR A 74 3.22 5.23 11.44
CA THR A 74 3.11 4.51 10.17
C THR A 74 4.27 4.87 9.25
N PRO A 75 4.67 4.01 8.29
CA PRO A 75 5.66 4.36 7.27
C PRO A 75 5.25 5.65 6.54
N THR A 76 6.26 6.44 6.13
CA THR A 76 6.04 7.76 5.49
C THR A 76 5.29 7.70 4.15
N ASP A 77 5.24 6.53 3.51
CA ASP A 77 4.52 6.26 2.28
C ASP A 77 3.15 5.58 2.49
N CYS A 78 2.73 5.43 3.76
CA CYS A 78 1.46 4.83 4.14
C CYS A 78 0.35 5.89 4.12
N ASN A 79 -0.68 5.68 3.31
CA ASN A 79 -1.86 6.53 3.28
C ASN A 79 -2.95 6.07 4.24
N ASP A 80 -3.09 4.76 4.41
CA ASP A 80 -4.08 4.17 5.31
C ASP A 80 -3.70 2.73 5.67
N VAL A 81 -4.18 2.26 6.80
CA VAL A 81 -4.06 0.87 7.24
C VAL A 81 -5.36 0.15 6.93
N LEU A 82 -5.30 -0.79 6.01
CA LEU A 82 -6.45 -1.57 5.56
C LEU A 82 -6.87 -2.60 6.60
N GLU A 83 -5.89 -3.35 7.08
CA GLU A 83 -6.07 -4.42 8.06
C GLU A 83 -4.90 -4.43 9.03
N ALA A 84 -5.17 -4.79 10.27
CA ALA A 84 -4.15 -5.00 11.28
C ALA A 84 -4.42 -6.29 12.06
N VAL A 85 -3.35 -7.03 12.33
CA VAL A 85 -3.37 -8.28 13.08
C VAL A 85 -2.30 -8.22 14.15
N VAL A 86 -2.64 -8.56 15.37
CA VAL A 86 -1.64 -8.75 16.41
C VAL A 86 -1.27 -10.22 16.54
N THR A 87 0.03 -10.49 16.57
CA THR A 87 0.57 -11.84 16.82
C THR A 87 1.12 -11.89 18.22
N THR A 88 0.61 -12.77 19.05
CA THR A 88 1.11 -12.99 20.41
C THR A 88 2.39 -13.84 20.39
N THR A 89 3.14 -13.82 21.50
CA THR A 89 4.38 -14.60 21.65
C THR A 89 4.16 -16.11 21.42
N GLY A 90 2.94 -16.63 21.62
CA GLY A 90 2.56 -18.00 21.33
C GLY A 90 2.22 -18.29 19.87
N GLY A 91 2.35 -17.30 18.96
CA GLY A 91 2.02 -17.44 17.54
C GLY A 91 0.55 -17.30 17.20
N ASN A 92 -0.32 -17.09 18.19
CA ASN A 92 -1.74 -16.84 17.93
C ASN A 92 -1.95 -15.47 17.31
N GLN A 93 -2.76 -15.39 16.28
CA GLN A 93 -3.10 -14.16 15.59
C GLN A 93 -4.52 -13.73 15.91
N GLN A 94 -4.68 -12.44 16.17
CA GLN A 94 -5.97 -11.80 16.41
C GLN A 94 -6.09 -10.58 15.51
N THR A 95 -7.17 -10.52 14.74
CA THR A 95 -7.48 -9.35 13.90
C THR A 95 -7.95 -8.20 14.78
N LEU A 96 -7.44 -7.01 14.51
CA LEU A 96 -7.83 -5.78 15.18
C LEU A 96 -8.98 -5.10 14.42
N THR A 97 -9.91 -4.51 15.15
CA THR A 97 -11.01 -3.75 14.56
C THR A 97 -10.60 -2.29 14.38
N LYS A 98 -10.72 -1.77 13.16
CA LYS A 98 -10.53 -0.34 12.89
C LYS A 98 -11.70 0.46 13.48
N VAL A 99 -11.41 1.45 14.31
CA VAL A 99 -12.41 2.33 14.90
C VAL A 99 -12.37 3.72 14.27
N SER A 100 -13.52 4.36 14.21
CA SER A 100 -13.64 5.73 13.73
C SER A 100 -13.09 6.73 14.77
N ARG A 101 -12.84 7.96 14.33
CA ARG A 101 -12.40 9.04 15.24
C ARG A 101 -13.39 9.29 16.39
N SER A 102 -14.69 9.24 16.11
CA SER A 102 -15.73 9.43 17.11
C SER A 102 -15.73 8.32 18.16
N GLU A 103 -15.59 7.08 17.74
CA GLU A 103 -15.47 5.93 18.64
C GLU A 103 -14.21 6.01 19.49
N TYR A 104 -13.07 6.35 18.87
CA TYR A 104 -11.82 6.54 19.59
C TYR A 104 -11.91 7.64 20.67
N ILE A 105 -12.56 8.77 20.36
CA ILE A 105 -12.76 9.87 21.32
C ILE A 105 -13.68 9.43 22.46
N ALA A 106 -14.68 8.60 22.19
CA ALA A 106 -15.64 8.10 23.17
C ALA A 106 -15.04 7.10 24.17
N ILE A 107 -13.85 6.56 23.93
CA ILE A 107 -13.16 5.67 24.88
C ILE A 107 -12.77 6.46 26.12
N PRO A 108 -13.36 6.17 27.31
CA PRO A 108 -13.16 6.98 28.50
C PRO A 108 -11.74 6.84 29.08
N ASP A 109 -11.15 5.66 29.01
CA ASP A 109 -9.77 5.41 29.46
C ASP A 109 -8.92 4.79 28.36
N LYS A 110 -7.92 5.54 27.91
CA LYS A 110 -6.97 5.14 26.86
C LYS A 110 -5.66 4.60 27.41
N THR A 111 -5.53 4.51 28.73
CA THR A 111 -4.32 4.07 29.42
C THR A 111 -4.35 2.60 29.82
N ILE A 112 -5.47 1.92 29.57
CA ILE A 112 -5.62 0.49 29.87
C ILE A 112 -4.61 -0.31 29.08
N THR A 113 -3.82 -1.11 29.80
CA THR A 113 -2.82 -1.99 29.21
C THR A 113 -3.38 -3.40 29.00
N GLY A 114 -3.00 -4.03 27.91
CA GLY A 114 -3.43 -5.39 27.56
C GLY A 114 -3.17 -5.70 26.09
N THR A 115 -3.62 -6.87 25.63
CA THR A 115 -3.58 -7.19 24.21
C THR A 115 -4.56 -6.28 23.47
N PRO A 116 -4.13 -5.51 22.47
CA PRO A 116 -5.01 -4.63 21.75
C PRO A 116 -6.05 -5.42 20.95
N SER A 117 -7.27 -4.90 20.89
CA SER A 117 -8.37 -5.43 20.08
C SER A 117 -8.83 -4.46 19.00
N GLN A 118 -8.44 -3.21 19.11
CA GLN A 118 -8.87 -2.13 18.23
C GLN A 118 -7.68 -1.24 17.85
N TYR A 119 -7.77 -0.57 16.70
CA TYR A 119 -6.81 0.45 16.30
C TYR A 119 -7.52 1.63 15.65
N TYR A 120 -6.89 2.79 15.72
CA TYR A 120 -7.31 4.03 15.10
C TYR A 120 -6.15 4.60 14.28
N VAL A 121 -6.43 5.09 13.09
CA VAL A 121 -5.46 5.77 12.21
C VAL A 121 -5.81 7.25 12.16
N ASN A 122 -4.80 8.08 12.44
CA ASN A 122 -4.95 9.54 12.47
C ASN A 122 -4.22 10.17 11.29
#